data_de3e19251dd0f0e905e7d236fb1ff95a
#
_entry.id   de3e19251dd0f0e905e7d236fb1ff95a
#
_cell.length_a   1.000
_cell.length_b   1.000
_cell.length_c   1.000
_cell.angle_alpha   90.00
_cell.angle_beta   90.00
_cell.angle_gamma   90.00
#
_symmetry.space_group_name_H-M   'P 1'
#
loop_
_entity.id
_entity.type
_entity.pdbx_description
1 polymer ?
#
loop_
_entity_poly.entity_id
_entity_poly.type
_entity_poly.pdbx_seq_one_letter_code
_entity_poly.pdbx_strand_id
1 'polypeptide(L)'
;MSEFLTVRLSSEQYSPIPWLVWSADQQEVIASGELSDWQQLEELKPFAEQRSVVVLLASSDLVLTDVEIPAGASRQIDNMLPYLLEDEIAQDVDDLHFSILAKEGRLAHVCAVERDWLHHIVAKFREQGIEIKRIVPDSLALPLSEEGMSAAQLGEQWLFRRSAYQGSAVDQSWMPLYLEALSPDEPLTVASFSSVPPETGKVNWLAQPAEMTMALLSQGVANIKFSLLTGVFKPKSSWLKHWKVWQKVAISGALLIAAIVAQQVLTIQQYEAQANAYRAESERIFRQVLPGKNKIPTVSYLKRQMEDEERRLSGGASGDSILNWMALIPDTIGKVKNFEVQSVKYDGNRGEVRIQAQSKDFQIFEQARVALSEHFQVEQGQLNRTGDSVVGSFVLKRK
;
A
#
# COMPACT_ATOMS: atom_id res chain seq x y z
N MET A 1 -16.91 9.34 -8.97
CA MET A 1 -18.01 10.32 -8.93
C MET A 1 -18.43 10.52 -10.36
N SER A 2 -19.60 10.06 -10.66
CA SER A 2 -20.16 10.02 -12.02
C SER A 2 -20.95 11.28 -12.39
N GLU A 3 -21.24 12.14 -11.40
CA GLU A 3 -22.00 13.37 -11.64
C GLU A 3 -21.08 14.59 -11.66
N PHE A 4 -21.36 15.52 -12.55
CA PHE A 4 -20.65 16.79 -12.61
C PHE A 4 -21.59 17.92 -13.06
N LEU A 5 -21.24 19.14 -12.62
CA LEU A 5 -21.94 20.38 -12.99
C LEU A 5 -21.15 21.04 -14.13
N THR A 6 -21.82 21.29 -15.24
CA THR A 6 -21.33 22.10 -16.36
C THR A 6 -21.94 23.47 -16.30
N VAL A 7 -21.14 24.51 -16.48
CA VAL A 7 -21.57 25.91 -16.53
C VAL A 7 -20.93 26.55 -17.75
N ARG A 8 -21.70 27.11 -18.67
CA ARG A 8 -21.16 27.85 -19.83
C ARG A 8 -21.02 29.31 -19.50
N LEU A 9 -19.87 29.88 -19.82
CA LEU A 9 -19.54 31.29 -19.58
C LEU A 9 -19.07 31.95 -20.87
N SER A 10 -19.52 33.21 -21.03
CA SER A 10 -19.05 34.12 -22.08
C SER A 10 -18.62 35.46 -21.45
N SER A 11 -17.69 36.13 -22.10
CA SER A 11 -17.26 37.49 -21.75
C SER A 11 -18.30 38.54 -22.13
N GLU A 12 -19.29 38.17 -22.91
CA GLU A 12 -20.38 39.05 -23.33
C GLU A 12 -21.20 39.51 -22.14
N GLN A 13 -21.35 40.83 -21.99
CA GLN A 13 -22.13 41.40 -20.91
C GLN A 13 -23.63 41.06 -21.10
N TYR A 14 -24.27 40.66 -20.01
CA TYR A 14 -25.69 40.27 -19.98
C TYR A 14 -26.02 38.97 -20.73
N SER A 15 -25.02 38.20 -21.13
CA SER A 15 -25.28 36.86 -21.63
C SER A 15 -25.75 35.95 -20.51
N PRO A 16 -26.86 35.22 -20.68
CA PRO A 16 -27.31 34.24 -19.69
C PRO A 16 -26.27 33.15 -19.51
N ILE A 17 -26.20 32.61 -18.28
CA ILE A 17 -25.27 31.59 -17.89
C ILE A 17 -25.99 30.24 -17.78
N PRO A 18 -26.05 29.45 -18.87
CA PRO A 18 -26.69 28.15 -18.81
C PRO A 18 -25.82 27.16 -18.04
N TRP A 19 -26.50 26.32 -17.27
CA TRP A 19 -25.84 25.27 -16.49
C TRP A 19 -26.65 23.99 -16.52
N LEU A 20 -25.92 22.85 -16.30
CA LEU A 20 -26.53 21.54 -16.31
C LEU A 20 -25.75 20.59 -15.41
N VAL A 21 -26.46 19.76 -14.65
CA VAL A 21 -25.91 18.63 -13.91
C VAL A 21 -26.15 17.36 -14.73
N TRP A 22 -25.04 16.69 -15.08
CA TRP A 22 -25.03 15.48 -15.87
C TRP A 22 -24.61 14.26 -15.04
N SER A 23 -25.33 13.16 -15.18
CA SER A 23 -24.94 11.84 -14.65
C SER A 23 -24.27 11.00 -15.75
N ALA A 24 -22.97 10.75 -15.63
CA ALA A 24 -22.26 9.92 -16.60
C ALA A 24 -22.63 8.43 -16.51
N ASP A 25 -23.05 7.96 -15.33
CA ASP A 25 -23.46 6.55 -15.14
C ASP A 25 -24.86 6.28 -15.72
N GLN A 26 -25.79 7.22 -15.54
CA GLN A 26 -27.17 7.10 -15.99
C GLN A 26 -27.38 7.66 -17.40
N GLN A 27 -26.40 8.42 -17.92
CA GLN A 27 -26.48 9.13 -19.20
C GLN A 27 -27.72 10.02 -19.28
N GLU A 28 -28.00 10.78 -18.20
CA GLU A 28 -29.17 11.63 -18.10
C GLU A 28 -28.89 12.98 -17.45
N VAL A 29 -29.79 13.94 -17.71
CA VAL A 29 -29.79 15.24 -17.09
C VAL A 29 -30.49 15.15 -15.73
N ILE A 30 -29.76 15.48 -14.66
CA ILE A 30 -30.32 15.51 -13.30
C ILE A 30 -31.02 16.83 -13.04
N ALA A 31 -30.40 17.94 -13.43
CA ALA A 31 -30.92 19.29 -13.28
C ALA A 31 -30.33 20.20 -14.35
N SER A 32 -31.06 21.21 -14.75
CA SER A 32 -30.58 22.24 -15.65
C SER A 32 -31.26 23.57 -15.34
N GLY A 33 -30.64 24.65 -15.74
CA GLY A 33 -31.16 25.98 -15.54
C GLY A 33 -30.30 27.02 -16.23
N GLU A 34 -30.65 28.27 -15.99
CA GLU A 34 -29.98 29.43 -16.53
C GLU A 34 -29.93 30.52 -15.48
N LEU A 35 -28.79 31.16 -15.27
CA LEU A 35 -28.62 32.30 -14.41
C LEU A 35 -28.65 33.55 -15.28
N SER A 36 -29.33 34.61 -14.82
CA SER A 36 -29.42 35.85 -15.57
C SER A 36 -28.13 36.67 -15.51
N ASP A 37 -27.37 36.53 -14.43
CA ASP A 37 -26.10 37.24 -14.25
C ASP A 37 -25.14 36.57 -13.28
N TRP A 38 -23.93 37.10 -13.15
CA TRP A 38 -22.87 36.62 -12.26
C TRP A 38 -23.20 36.71 -10.76
N GLN A 39 -24.19 37.52 -10.37
CA GLN A 39 -24.59 37.69 -8.97
C GLN A 39 -25.33 36.44 -8.49
N GLN A 40 -25.97 35.73 -9.40
CA GLN A 40 -26.72 34.51 -9.13
C GLN A 40 -25.84 33.24 -9.02
N LEU A 41 -24.52 33.34 -9.18
CA LEU A 41 -23.62 32.19 -9.05
C LEU A 41 -23.78 31.42 -7.72
N GLU A 42 -24.29 32.11 -6.68
CA GLU A 42 -24.59 31.47 -5.40
C GLU A 42 -25.62 30.34 -5.53
N GLU A 43 -26.55 30.44 -6.47
CA GLU A 43 -27.58 29.42 -6.72
C GLU A 43 -26.99 28.07 -7.19
N LEU A 44 -25.75 28.08 -7.69
CA LEU A 44 -25.05 26.85 -8.09
C LEU A 44 -24.44 26.07 -6.92
N LYS A 45 -24.33 26.66 -5.72
CA LYS A 45 -23.71 25.98 -4.57
C LYS A 45 -24.31 24.61 -4.27
N PRO A 46 -25.64 24.43 -4.18
CA PRO A 46 -26.25 23.14 -3.87
C PRO A 46 -25.90 22.07 -4.91
N PHE A 47 -25.71 22.48 -6.16
CA PHE A 47 -25.36 21.59 -7.26
C PHE A 47 -23.86 21.27 -7.33
N ALA A 48 -23.01 22.16 -6.79
CA ALA A 48 -21.56 22.06 -6.81
C ALA A 48 -20.97 21.32 -5.59
N GLU A 49 -21.68 21.23 -4.44
CA GLU A 49 -21.12 20.75 -3.16
C GLU A 49 -20.48 19.36 -3.20
N GLN A 50 -21.05 18.43 -3.96
CA GLN A 50 -20.56 17.05 -4.06
C GLN A 50 -20.17 16.66 -5.49
N ARG A 51 -20.13 17.62 -6.40
CA ARG A 51 -19.89 17.39 -7.84
C ARG A 51 -18.66 18.12 -8.32
N SER A 52 -18.04 17.56 -9.34
CA SER A 52 -16.96 18.25 -10.05
C SER A 52 -17.57 19.34 -10.92
N VAL A 53 -17.07 20.57 -10.79
CA VAL A 53 -17.52 21.69 -11.62
C VAL A 53 -16.61 21.83 -12.83
N VAL A 54 -17.20 21.82 -14.02
CA VAL A 54 -16.55 22.07 -15.30
C VAL A 54 -17.14 23.33 -15.94
N VAL A 55 -16.28 24.26 -16.28
CA VAL A 55 -16.69 25.47 -17.00
C VAL A 55 -16.47 25.24 -18.50
N LEU A 56 -17.51 25.47 -19.29
CA LEU A 56 -17.46 25.57 -20.73
C LEU A 56 -17.23 27.05 -21.06
N LEU A 57 -16.05 27.36 -21.59
CA LEU A 57 -15.74 28.72 -22.00
C LEU A 57 -16.21 28.92 -23.43
N ALA A 58 -16.94 30.01 -23.69
CA ALA A 58 -17.43 30.30 -25.02
C ALA A 58 -16.25 30.41 -26.01
N SER A 59 -16.34 29.70 -27.11
CA SER A 59 -15.28 29.69 -28.14
C SER A 59 -15.18 31.00 -28.89
N SER A 60 -16.11 31.94 -28.71
CA SER A 60 -15.97 33.34 -29.12
C SER A 60 -14.93 34.14 -28.31
N ASP A 61 -14.63 33.71 -27.09
CA ASP A 61 -13.76 34.42 -26.14
C ASP A 61 -12.35 33.86 -26.15
N LEU A 62 -11.99 32.97 -27.09
CA LEU A 62 -10.70 32.30 -27.16
C LEU A 62 -10.27 32.06 -28.59
N VAL A 63 -8.99 31.79 -28.76
CA VAL A 63 -8.40 31.41 -30.03
C VAL A 63 -7.90 29.96 -29.96
N LEU A 64 -8.39 29.13 -30.88
CA LEU A 64 -7.90 27.75 -31.07
C LEU A 64 -7.07 27.73 -32.35
N THR A 65 -5.77 27.46 -32.21
CA THR A 65 -4.81 27.42 -33.34
C THR A 65 -3.79 26.30 -33.18
N ASP A 66 -3.10 26.02 -34.24
CA ASP A 66 -2.04 25.01 -34.33
C ASP A 66 -0.68 25.69 -34.53
N VAL A 67 0.33 25.26 -33.80
CA VAL A 67 1.68 25.83 -33.84
C VAL A 67 2.69 24.75 -34.16
N GLU A 68 3.57 25.00 -35.12
CA GLU A 68 4.70 24.10 -35.40
C GLU A 68 5.79 24.26 -34.35
N ILE A 69 6.13 23.15 -33.66
CA ILE A 69 7.16 23.12 -32.63
C ILE A 69 8.53 23.16 -33.29
N PRO A 70 9.38 24.18 -33.06
CA PRO A 70 10.72 24.22 -33.57
C PRO A 70 11.57 23.03 -33.14
N ALA A 71 12.51 22.60 -33.97
CA ALA A 71 13.37 21.46 -33.68
C ALA A 71 14.15 21.68 -32.35
N GLY A 72 14.04 20.74 -31.43
CA GLY A 72 14.68 20.81 -30.12
C GLY A 72 13.93 21.62 -29.05
N ALA A 73 12.84 22.33 -29.39
CA ALA A 73 12.11 23.22 -28.47
C ALA A 73 10.95 22.58 -27.69
N SER A 74 10.72 21.30 -27.88
CA SER A 74 9.52 20.59 -27.29
C SER A 74 9.33 20.75 -25.79
N ARG A 75 10.41 20.95 -25.02
CA ARG A 75 10.34 21.18 -23.56
C ARG A 75 10.10 22.63 -23.17
N GLN A 76 10.41 23.57 -24.07
CA GLN A 76 10.36 25.03 -23.83
C GLN A 76 9.21 25.68 -24.57
N ILE A 77 8.41 24.91 -25.28
CA ILE A 77 7.37 25.43 -26.17
C ILE A 77 6.39 26.35 -25.43
N ASP A 78 6.05 26.00 -24.16
CA ASP A 78 5.11 26.81 -23.34
C ASP A 78 5.57 28.28 -23.20
N ASN A 79 6.89 28.49 -23.07
CA ASN A 79 7.47 29.84 -22.97
C ASN A 79 7.66 30.52 -24.33
N MET A 80 7.58 29.78 -25.43
CA MET A 80 7.78 30.29 -26.79
C MET A 80 6.45 30.62 -27.48
N LEU A 81 5.33 30.10 -26.99
CA LEU A 81 4.01 30.30 -27.61
C LEU A 81 3.66 31.76 -27.86
N PRO A 82 3.87 32.71 -26.93
CA PRO A 82 3.59 34.12 -27.20
C PRO A 82 4.34 34.64 -28.44
N TYR A 83 5.63 34.34 -28.55
CA TYR A 83 6.45 34.79 -29.68
C TYR A 83 6.11 34.09 -31.00
N LEU A 84 5.67 32.83 -30.94
CA LEU A 84 5.32 32.09 -32.16
C LEU A 84 3.95 32.48 -32.71
N LEU A 85 3.09 33.08 -31.90
CA LEU A 85 1.73 33.44 -32.24
C LEU A 85 1.52 34.97 -32.33
N GLU A 86 2.53 35.77 -32.09
CA GLU A 86 2.45 37.22 -32.10
C GLU A 86 1.92 37.78 -33.42
N ASP A 87 2.36 37.19 -34.55
CA ASP A 87 1.92 37.62 -35.89
C ASP A 87 0.56 37.03 -36.31
N GLU A 88 0.06 35.99 -35.60
CA GLU A 88 -1.18 35.29 -35.97
C GLU A 88 -2.40 35.74 -35.16
N ILE A 89 -2.18 36.28 -33.99
CA ILE A 89 -3.27 36.69 -33.06
C ILE A 89 -3.37 38.23 -33.07
N ALA A 90 -4.60 38.73 -33.24
CA ALA A 90 -4.83 40.18 -33.27
C ALA A 90 -4.76 40.89 -31.89
N GLN A 91 -4.81 40.14 -30.81
CA GLN A 91 -4.70 40.63 -29.45
C GLN A 91 -3.25 40.66 -28.99
N ASP A 92 -2.93 41.49 -28.00
CA ASP A 92 -1.60 41.50 -27.37
C ASP A 92 -1.32 40.15 -26.69
N VAL A 93 -0.27 39.47 -27.15
CA VAL A 93 0.07 38.12 -26.64
C VAL A 93 0.51 38.13 -25.18
N ASP A 94 0.92 39.27 -24.64
CA ASP A 94 1.28 39.43 -23.23
C ASP A 94 0.05 39.42 -22.32
N ASP A 95 -1.13 39.75 -22.84
CA ASP A 95 -2.41 39.70 -22.12
C ASP A 95 -3.08 38.33 -22.19
N LEU A 96 -2.53 37.41 -22.98
CA LEU A 96 -3.11 36.10 -23.18
C LEU A 96 -2.50 35.03 -22.26
N HIS A 97 -3.34 34.08 -21.89
CA HIS A 97 -2.95 32.83 -21.27
C HIS A 97 -2.99 31.71 -22.30
N PHE A 98 -1.84 31.11 -22.58
CA PHE A 98 -1.70 30.02 -23.52
C PHE A 98 -1.79 28.67 -22.81
N SER A 99 -2.56 27.75 -23.38
CA SER A 99 -2.68 26.37 -22.93
C SER A 99 -2.49 25.40 -24.07
N ILE A 100 -1.54 24.46 -23.94
CA ILE A 100 -1.37 23.40 -24.92
C ILE A 100 -2.42 22.31 -24.63
N LEU A 101 -3.29 22.07 -25.62
CA LEU A 101 -4.34 21.05 -25.54
C LEU A 101 -3.80 19.64 -25.80
N ALA A 102 -2.93 19.55 -26.85
CA ALA A 102 -2.23 18.32 -27.22
C ALA A 102 -0.97 18.63 -28.03
N LYS A 103 -0.07 17.64 -28.13
CA LYS A 103 1.11 17.67 -29.01
C LYS A 103 1.09 16.43 -29.90
N GLU A 104 1.10 16.63 -31.20
CA GLU A 104 1.11 15.57 -32.20
C GLU A 104 2.34 15.69 -33.07
N GLY A 105 3.40 14.95 -32.74
CA GLY A 105 4.70 15.07 -33.41
C GLY A 105 5.34 16.46 -33.24
N ARG A 106 5.37 17.24 -34.33
CA ARG A 106 5.86 18.63 -34.35
C ARG A 106 4.75 19.68 -34.33
N LEU A 107 3.51 19.26 -34.14
CA LEU A 107 2.35 20.15 -34.06
C LEU A 107 1.88 20.27 -32.64
N ALA A 108 1.69 21.46 -32.13
CA ALA A 108 1.03 21.75 -30.86
C ALA A 108 -0.32 22.41 -31.12
N HIS A 109 -1.36 21.82 -30.58
CA HIS A 109 -2.70 22.42 -30.57
C HIS A 109 -2.83 23.32 -29.35
N VAL A 110 -3.11 24.59 -29.56
CA VAL A 110 -3.03 25.63 -28.55
C VAL A 110 -4.35 26.36 -28.43
N CYS A 111 -4.69 26.67 -27.19
CA CYS A 111 -5.77 27.61 -26.87
C CYS A 111 -5.18 28.84 -26.21
N ALA A 112 -5.53 30.02 -26.72
CA ALA A 112 -5.22 31.30 -26.12
C ALA A 112 -6.52 31.96 -25.61
N VAL A 113 -6.48 32.49 -24.42
CA VAL A 113 -7.61 33.18 -23.76
C VAL A 113 -7.09 34.37 -22.98
N GLU A 114 -7.86 35.45 -22.90
CA GLU A 114 -7.52 36.63 -22.11
C GLU A 114 -7.27 36.25 -20.64
N ARG A 115 -6.09 36.61 -20.12
CA ARG A 115 -5.65 36.25 -18.76
C ARG A 115 -6.55 36.81 -17.69
N ASP A 116 -6.97 38.09 -17.85
CA ASP A 116 -7.82 38.76 -16.88
C ASP A 116 -9.23 38.16 -16.85
N TRP A 117 -9.74 37.75 -18.01
CA TRP A 117 -11.03 37.05 -18.08
C TRP A 117 -10.96 35.69 -17.34
N LEU A 118 -9.93 34.89 -17.61
CA LEU A 118 -9.74 33.63 -16.90
C LEU A 118 -9.57 33.84 -15.39
N HIS A 119 -8.85 34.89 -14.99
CA HIS A 119 -8.69 35.27 -13.59
C HIS A 119 -9.99 35.63 -12.94
N HIS A 120 -10.82 36.45 -13.64
CA HIS A 120 -12.14 36.85 -13.20
C HIS A 120 -13.04 35.63 -12.93
N ILE A 121 -13.12 34.70 -13.87
CA ILE A 121 -13.90 33.46 -13.71
C ILE A 121 -13.48 32.71 -12.45
N VAL A 122 -12.17 32.41 -12.32
CA VAL A 122 -11.65 31.63 -11.20
C VAL A 122 -11.89 32.37 -9.86
N ALA A 123 -11.74 33.68 -9.82
CA ALA A 123 -11.98 34.48 -8.62
C ALA A 123 -13.45 34.45 -8.20
N LYS A 124 -14.35 34.67 -9.15
CA LYS A 124 -15.80 34.69 -8.88
C LYS A 124 -16.34 33.39 -8.33
N PHE A 125 -15.97 32.29 -8.92
CA PHE A 125 -16.36 30.97 -8.41
C PHE A 125 -15.75 30.67 -7.01
N ARG A 126 -14.50 31.08 -6.80
CA ARG A 126 -13.84 30.97 -5.49
C ARG A 126 -14.51 31.81 -4.40
N GLU A 127 -14.96 33.04 -4.72
CA GLU A 127 -15.73 33.89 -3.81
C GLU A 127 -16.98 33.16 -3.32
N GLN A 128 -17.63 32.42 -4.18
CA GLN A 128 -18.80 31.61 -3.83
C GLN A 128 -18.48 30.27 -3.17
N GLY A 129 -17.19 29.95 -2.98
CA GLY A 129 -16.75 28.70 -2.42
C GLY A 129 -16.85 27.50 -3.39
N ILE A 130 -17.08 27.76 -4.66
CA ILE A 130 -17.16 26.75 -5.72
C ILE A 130 -15.77 26.56 -6.32
N GLU A 131 -15.29 25.34 -6.38
CA GLU A 131 -13.98 25.01 -6.95
C GLU A 131 -14.13 24.46 -8.37
N ILE A 132 -13.64 25.22 -9.34
CA ILE A 132 -13.60 24.78 -10.74
C ILE A 132 -12.54 23.72 -10.90
N LYS A 133 -12.90 22.55 -11.42
CA LYS A 133 -11.97 21.45 -11.68
C LYS A 133 -11.33 21.55 -13.06
N ARG A 134 -12.09 21.93 -14.07
CA ARG A 134 -11.62 22.10 -15.44
C ARG A 134 -12.31 23.29 -16.11
N ILE A 135 -11.63 23.94 -17.03
CA ILE A 135 -12.18 24.89 -18.00
C ILE A 135 -11.83 24.35 -19.37
N VAL A 136 -12.82 24.25 -20.25
CA VAL A 136 -12.64 23.71 -21.61
C VAL A 136 -13.42 24.56 -22.60
N PRO A 137 -12.99 24.70 -23.86
CA PRO A 137 -13.76 25.35 -24.91
C PRO A 137 -15.07 24.61 -25.17
N ASP A 138 -16.17 25.36 -25.29
CA ASP A 138 -17.51 24.78 -25.51
C ASP A 138 -17.61 24.07 -26.87
N SER A 139 -17.03 24.65 -27.94
CA SER A 139 -17.06 24.02 -29.26
C SER A 139 -16.38 22.67 -29.32
N LEU A 140 -15.31 22.45 -28.51
CA LEU A 140 -14.61 21.18 -28.46
C LEU A 140 -15.38 20.11 -27.67
N ALA A 141 -16.45 20.48 -26.99
CA ALA A 141 -17.36 19.55 -26.32
C ALA A 141 -18.45 19.00 -27.23
N LEU A 142 -18.62 19.52 -28.43
CA LEU A 142 -19.49 18.90 -29.45
C LEU A 142 -18.96 17.51 -29.84
N PRO A 143 -19.81 16.58 -30.30
CA PRO A 143 -19.35 15.34 -30.91
C PRO A 143 -18.43 15.61 -32.09
N LEU A 144 -17.40 14.78 -32.27
CA LEU A 144 -16.54 14.84 -33.45
C LEU A 144 -17.26 14.16 -34.64
N SER A 145 -17.37 14.85 -35.77
CA SER A 145 -17.91 14.24 -37.01
C SER A 145 -16.83 13.45 -37.72
N GLU A 146 -17.18 12.32 -38.30
CA GLU A 146 -16.28 11.52 -39.14
C GLU A 146 -16.06 12.19 -40.50
N GLU A 147 -17.08 12.89 -41.00
CA GLU A 147 -17.04 13.60 -42.29
C GLU A 147 -17.43 15.07 -42.08
N GLY A 148 -16.46 15.97 -42.32
CA GLY A 148 -16.69 17.41 -42.19
C GLY A 148 -16.65 17.91 -40.75
N MET A 149 -17.60 18.74 -40.34
CA MET A 149 -17.65 19.38 -39.03
C MET A 149 -18.99 19.13 -38.31
N SER A 150 -18.97 19.27 -36.99
CA SER A 150 -20.19 19.26 -36.17
C SER A 150 -20.64 20.67 -35.85
N ALA A 151 -21.94 20.88 -35.74
CA ALA A 151 -22.50 22.17 -35.33
C ALA A 151 -23.69 21.98 -34.38
N ALA A 152 -23.85 22.93 -33.42
CA ALA A 152 -25.02 23.04 -32.60
C ALA A 152 -25.27 24.52 -32.25
N GLN A 153 -26.54 24.90 -32.17
CA GLN A 153 -26.95 26.25 -31.77
C GLN A 153 -27.10 26.30 -30.24
N LEU A 154 -26.58 27.36 -29.63
CA LEU A 154 -26.79 27.68 -28.22
C LEU A 154 -27.07 29.17 -28.10
N GLY A 155 -28.34 29.50 -27.80
CA GLY A 155 -28.81 30.86 -27.85
C GLY A 155 -28.73 31.43 -29.28
N GLU A 156 -28.09 32.57 -29.43
CA GLU A 156 -27.88 33.24 -30.73
C GLU A 156 -26.57 32.84 -31.40
N GLN A 157 -25.75 31.98 -30.76
CA GLN A 157 -24.46 31.52 -31.28
C GLN A 157 -24.56 30.11 -31.83
N TRP A 158 -23.83 29.88 -32.91
CA TRP A 158 -23.54 28.57 -33.48
C TRP A 158 -22.16 28.15 -33.10
N LEU A 159 -22.06 26.98 -32.47
CA LEU A 159 -20.80 26.31 -32.14
C LEU A 159 -20.45 25.36 -33.27
N PHE A 160 -19.20 25.40 -33.72
CA PHE A 160 -18.68 24.51 -34.75
C PHE A 160 -17.46 23.76 -34.22
N ARG A 161 -17.40 22.47 -34.47
CA ARG A 161 -16.23 21.65 -34.21
C ARG A 161 -15.70 21.04 -35.49
N ARG A 162 -14.46 21.42 -35.86
CA ARG A 162 -13.82 20.98 -37.10
C ARG A 162 -12.94 19.74 -36.90
N SER A 163 -12.24 19.69 -35.79
CA SER A 163 -11.33 18.57 -35.46
C SER A 163 -11.32 18.29 -33.97
N ALA A 164 -10.39 17.42 -33.55
CA ALA A 164 -10.22 17.12 -32.12
C ALA A 164 -9.89 18.36 -31.28
N TYR A 165 -9.18 19.36 -31.87
CA TYR A 165 -8.68 20.52 -31.15
C TYR A 165 -9.01 21.85 -31.85
N GLN A 166 -9.80 21.84 -32.91
CA GLN A 166 -10.22 23.04 -33.61
C GLN A 166 -11.72 23.21 -33.59
N GLY A 167 -12.17 24.39 -33.24
CA GLY A 167 -13.56 24.74 -33.17
C GLY A 167 -13.74 26.26 -33.08
N SER A 168 -14.95 26.75 -33.21
CA SER A 168 -15.27 28.16 -33.16
C SER A 168 -16.71 28.35 -32.67
N ALA A 169 -17.03 29.55 -32.25
CA ALA A 169 -18.38 30.03 -32.02
C ALA A 169 -18.62 31.28 -32.87
N VAL A 170 -19.76 31.33 -33.52
CA VAL A 170 -20.12 32.40 -34.45
C VAL A 170 -21.57 32.81 -34.22
N ASP A 171 -21.84 34.08 -34.18
CA ASP A 171 -23.20 34.56 -34.09
C ASP A 171 -24.01 34.19 -35.34
N GLN A 172 -25.30 33.96 -35.16
CA GLN A 172 -26.17 33.54 -36.24
C GLN A 172 -26.11 34.45 -37.45
N SER A 173 -25.98 35.76 -37.24
CA SER A 173 -25.87 36.78 -38.29
C SER A 173 -24.60 36.64 -39.14
N TRP A 174 -23.51 36.16 -38.58
CA TRP A 174 -22.20 35.98 -39.24
C TRP A 174 -22.01 34.61 -39.82
N MET A 175 -22.87 33.63 -39.47
CA MET A 175 -22.73 32.25 -39.86
C MET A 175 -22.60 32.04 -41.39
N PRO A 176 -23.39 32.70 -42.27
CA PRO A 176 -23.24 32.49 -43.70
C PRO A 176 -21.86 32.89 -44.23
N LEU A 177 -21.37 34.05 -43.76
CA LEU A 177 -20.04 34.55 -44.14
C LEU A 177 -18.90 33.62 -43.64
N TYR A 178 -19.05 33.12 -42.39
CA TYR A 178 -18.11 32.17 -41.80
C TYR A 178 -18.02 30.89 -42.60
N LEU A 179 -19.15 30.28 -42.96
CA LEU A 179 -19.22 29.05 -43.72
C LEU A 179 -18.67 29.22 -45.16
N GLU A 180 -18.92 30.34 -45.78
CA GLU A 180 -18.34 30.66 -47.08
C GLU A 180 -16.80 30.82 -47.04
N ALA A 181 -16.30 31.46 -45.98
CA ALA A 181 -14.85 31.62 -45.78
C ALA A 181 -14.14 30.29 -45.49
N LEU A 182 -14.78 29.32 -44.87
CA LEU A 182 -14.21 28.01 -44.58
C LEU A 182 -14.02 27.13 -45.81
N SER A 183 -14.92 27.23 -46.78
CA SER A 183 -14.90 26.36 -47.96
C SER A 183 -15.43 27.13 -49.17
N PRO A 184 -14.60 27.97 -49.78
CA PRO A 184 -15.05 28.79 -50.90
C PRO A 184 -15.33 27.96 -52.16
N ASP A 185 -14.60 26.87 -52.37
CA ASP A 185 -14.61 26.10 -53.63
C ASP A 185 -15.34 24.74 -53.52
N GLU A 186 -15.40 24.11 -52.36
CA GLU A 186 -15.97 22.80 -52.18
C GLU A 186 -17.20 22.81 -51.25
N PRO A 187 -18.19 21.90 -51.45
CA PRO A 187 -19.32 21.79 -50.54
C PRO A 187 -18.87 21.31 -49.15
N LEU A 188 -19.16 22.10 -48.13
CA LEU A 188 -18.85 21.79 -46.73
C LEU A 188 -19.92 20.87 -46.14
N THR A 189 -19.54 19.76 -45.54
CA THR A 189 -20.47 18.87 -44.81
C THR A 189 -20.51 19.27 -43.34
N VAL A 190 -21.72 19.48 -42.80
CA VAL A 190 -21.94 19.88 -41.41
C VAL A 190 -22.99 19.00 -40.76
N ALA A 191 -22.61 18.23 -39.74
CA ALA A 191 -23.53 17.46 -38.91
C ALA A 191 -24.17 18.40 -37.87
N SER A 192 -25.43 18.74 -38.04
CA SER A 192 -26.15 19.64 -37.15
C SER A 192 -26.94 18.89 -36.07
N PHE A 193 -26.69 19.21 -34.82
CA PHE A 193 -27.41 18.76 -33.65
C PHE A 193 -28.52 19.74 -33.21
N SER A 194 -28.78 20.76 -34.03
CA SER A 194 -29.85 21.71 -33.88
C SER A 194 -30.65 21.84 -35.18
N SER A 195 -31.75 22.58 -35.16
CA SER A 195 -32.55 22.80 -36.37
C SER A 195 -31.69 23.46 -37.45
N VAL A 196 -31.72 22.85 -38.65
CA VAL A 196 -30.92 23.36 -39.78
C VAL A 196 -31.40 24.72 -40.22
N PRO A 197 -30.50 25.70 -40.36
CA PRO A 197 -30.87 27.05 -40.85
C PRO A 197 -31.42 27.00 -42.28
N PRO A 198 -32.43 27.86 -42.63
CA PRO A 198 -33.12 27.79 -43.93
C PRO A 198 -32.28 28.26 -45.12
N GLU A 199 -31.21 29.03 -44.92
CA GLU A 199 -30.39 29.59 -46.00
C GLU A 199 -28.90 29.49 -45.66
N THR A 200 -28.20 28.53 -46.25
CA THR A 200 -26.80 28.24 -45.92
C THR A 200 -25.89 27.96 -47.10
N GLY A 201 -26.20 28.48 -48.27
CA GLY A 201 -25.29 28.42 -49.42
C GLY A 201 -24.92 27.00 -49.88
N LYS A 202 -23.62 26.74 -50.09
CA LYS A 202 -23.07 25.45 -50.58
C LYS A 202 -22.83 24.43 -49.44
N VAL A 203 -23.52 24.55 -48.33
CA VAL A 203 -23.31 23.64 -47.17
C VAL A 203 -24.27 22.45 -47.25
N ASN A 204 -23.70 21.23 -47.12
CA ASN A 204 -24.47 20.01 -47.00
C ASN A 204 -24.74 19.72 -45.51
N TRP A 205 -25.92 20.09 -45.04
CA TRP A 205 -26.34 19.85 -43.67
C TRP A 205 -26.85 18.45 -43.44
N LEU A 206 -26.25 17.73 -42.52
CA LEU A 206 -26.69 16.42 -42.06
C LEU A 206 -27.38 16.59 -40.70
N ALA A 207 -28.71 16.54 -40.69
CA ALA A 207 -29.48 16.64 -39.46
C ALA A 207 -29.18 15.43 -38.54
N GLN A 208 -28.76 15.70 -37.33
CA GLN A 208 -28.60 14.71 -36.26
C GLN A 208 -29.79 14.75 -35.30
N PRO A 209 -29.97 13.74 -34.45
CA PRO A 209 -31.00 13.81 -33.42
C PRO A 209 -30.82 15.07 -32.58
N ALA A 210 -31.87 15.88 -32.51
CA ALA A 210 -31.84 17.12 -31.75
C ALA A 210 -31.90 16.83 -30.26
N GLU A 211 -30.89 17.25 -29.55
CA GLU A 211 -30.81 17.19 -28.09
C GLU A 211 -30.69 18.60 -27.51
N MET A 212 -30.93 18.73 -26.22
CA MET A 212 -30.58 19.98 -25.51
C MET A 212 -29.08 20.22 -25.68
N THR A 213 -28.69 21.36 -26.27
CA THR A 213 -27.28 21.65 -26.58
C THR A 213 -26.40 21.54 -25.34
N MET A 214 -26.85 22.03 -24.17
CA MET A 214 -26.10 21.88 -22.93
C MET A 214 -25.92 20.40 -22.49
N ALA A 215 -26.88 19.53 -22.78
CA ALA A 215 -26.72 18.11 -22.50
C ALA A 215 -25.68 17.47 -23.42
N LEU A 216 -25.75 17.78 -24.72
CA LEU A 216 -24.77 17.35 -25.72
C LEU A 216 -23.33 17.78 -25.33
N LEU A 217 -23.15 19.04 -24.96
CA LEU A 217 -21.87 19.57 -24.50
C LEU A 217 -21.38 18.88 -23.20
N SER A 218 -22.30 18.63 -22.26
CA SER A 218 -21.96 17.94 -21.02
C SER A 218 -21.49 16.50 -21.27
N GLN A 219 -22.15 15.77 -22.17
CA GLN A 219 -21.66 14.44 -22.60
C GLN A 219 -20.26 14.51 -23.18
N GLY A 220 -20.00 15.48 -24.06
CA GLY A 220 -18.72 15.65 -24.71
C GLY A 220 -17.58 15.98 -23.74
N VAL A 221 -17.86 16.75 -22.68
CA VAL A 221 -16.89 17.09 -21.61
C VAL A 221 -16.27 15.84 -20.97
N ALA A 222 -17.00 14.72 -20.87
CA ALA A 222 -16.48 13.48 -20.29
C ALA A 222 -15.27 12.94 -21.07
N ASN A 223 -15.24 13.19 -22.38
CA ASN A 223 -14.19 12.71 -23.28
C ASN A 223 -12.97 13.64 -23.37
N ILE A 224 -13.10 14.88 -22.87
CA ILE A 224 -12.01 15.86 -22.88
C ILE A 224 -11.06 15.63 -21.72
N LYS A 225 -9.75 15.49 -22.00
CA LYS A 225 -8.72 15.22 -20.98
C LYS A 225 -7.89 16.46 -20.61
N PHE A 226 -7.92 17.50 -21.40
CA PHE A 226 -7.19 18.75 -21.14
C PHE A 226 -8.04 19.75 -20.34
N SER A 227 -7.39 20.80 -19.89
CA SER A 227 -8.03 21.95 -19.19
C SER A 227 -7.20 23.19 -19.46
N LEU A 228 -7.88 24.36 -19.58
CA LEU A 228 -7.23 25.66 -19.69
C LEU A 228 -6.66 26.15 -18.35
N LEU A 229 -6.97 25.46 -17.23
CA LEU A 229 -6.38 25.74 -15.93
C LEU A 229 -4.96 25.20 -15.86
N THR A 230 -4.02 25.86 -16.54
CA THR A 230 -2.60 25.53 -16.58
C THR A 230 -1.75 26.60 -15.87
N GLY A 231 -0.48 26.33 -15.65
CA GLY A 231 0.45 27.28 -15.04
C GLY A 231 -0.05 27.86 -13.71
N VAL A 232 -0.24 29.17 -13.67
CA VAL A 232 -0.68 29.92 -12.48
C VAL A 232 -2.14 29.65 -12.07
N PHE A 233 -2.96 29.21 -13.02
CA PHE A 233 -4.38 28.87 -12.79
C PHE A 233 -4.58 27.42 -12.37
N LYS A 234 -3.53 26.60 -12.33
CA LYS A 234 -3.68 25.20 -11.96
C LYS A 234 -4.31 25.06 -10.57
N PRO A 235 -5.39 24.29 -10.42
CA PRO A 235 -6.03 24.09 -9.12
C PRO A 235 -5.00 23.54 -8.14
N LYS A 236 -4.81 24.25 -7.02
CA LYS A 236 -3.96 23.74 -5.96
C LYS A 236 -4.64 22.48 -5.42
N SER A 237 -3.93 21.38 -5.41
CA SER A 237 -4.45 20.12 -4.90
C SER A 237 -5.11 20.32 -3.54
N SER A 238 -6.40 20.04 -3.44
CA SER A 238 -7.20 20.24 -2.22
C SER A 238 -6.92 19.23 -1.12
N TRP A 239 -5.82 18.48 -1.24
CA TRP A 239 -5.42 17.47 -0.25
C TRP A 239 -5.31 18.06 1.15
N LEU A 240 -4.89 19.32 1.24
CA LEU A 240 -4.86 20.07 2.52
C LEU A 240 -6.25 20.42 3.10
N LYS A 241 -7.32 20.49 2.29
CA LYS A 241 -8.69 20.71 2.82
C LYS A 241 -9.16 19.51 3.66
N HIS A 242 -8.80 18.30 3.27
CA HIS A 242 -9.12 17.08 4.01
C HIS A 242 -8.21 16.87 5.22
N TRP A 243 -7.07 17.60 5.32
CA TRP A 243 -6.15 17.51 6.44
C TRP A 243 -6.82 17.82 7.79
N LYS A 244 -7.72 18.81 7.86
CA LYS A 244 -8.46 19.13 9.09
C LYS A 244 -9.34 17.99 9.58
N VAL A 245 -9.91 17.20 8.68
CA VAL A 245 -10.72 16.03 9.02
C VAL A 245 -9.80 14.88 9.45
N TRP A 246 -8.73 14.64 8.69
CA TRP A 246 -7.73 13.61 8.97
C TRP A 246 -6.88 13.90 10.20
N GLN A 247 -6.70 15.16 10.58
CA GLN A 247 -5.97 15.59 11.78
C GLN A 247 -6.59 14.97 13.05
N LYS A 248 -7.91 14.93 13.17
CA LYS A 248 -8.58 14.30 14.32
C LYS A 248 -8.32 12.79 14.37
N VAL A 249 -8.37 12.12 13.21
CA VAL A 249 -8.06 10.68 13.09
C VAL A 249 -6.58 10.42 13.39
N ALA A 250 -5.68 11.24 12.89
CA ALA A 250 -4.25 11.13 13.16
C ALA A 250 -3.92 11.30 14.65
N ILE A 251 -4.55 12.28 15.33
CA ILE A 251 -4.37 12.50 16.77
C ILE A 251 -4.89 11.30 17.57
N SER A 252 -6.07 10.77 17.25
CA SER A 252 -6.61 9.59 17.95
C SER A 252 -5.75 8.35 17.71
N GLY A 253 -5.24 8.17 16.49
CA GLY A 253 -4.27 7.10 16.17
C GLY A 253 -2.96 7.23 16.94
N ALA A 254 -2.42 8.43 17.04
CA ALA A 254 -1.19 8.71 17.80
C ALA A 254 -1.40 8.44 19.31
N LEU A 255 -2.54 8.83 19.87
CA LEU A 255 -2.88 8.54 21.27
C LEU A 255 -3.00 7.03 21.52
N LEU A 256 -3.60 6.28 20.60
CA LEU A 256 -3.71 4.83 20.71
C LEU A 256 -2.34 4.16 20.66
N ILE A 257 -1.47 4.57 19.75
CA ILE A 257 -0.08 4.08 19.69
C ILE A 257 0.67 4.41 20.98
N ALA A 258 0.55 5.63 21.48
CA ALA A 258 1.18 6.04 22.74
C ALA A 258 0.68 5.20 23.93
N ALA A 259 -0.60 4.87 23.98
CA ALA A 259 -1.16 4.01 25.02
C ALA A 259 -0.62 2.58 24.93
N ILE A 260 -0.49 2.01 23.72
CA ILE A 260 0.10 0.69 23.51
C ILE A 260 1.57 0.67 23.96
N VAL A 261 2.35 1.69 23.56
CA VAL A 261 3.75 1.81 23.97
C VAL A 261 3.88 1.94 25.49
N ALA A 262 3.05 2.77 26.11
CA ALA A 262 3.04 2.91 27.57
C ALA A 262 2.70 1.59 28.27
N GLN A 263 1.72 0.85 27.78
CA GLN A 263 1.38 -0.48 28.28
C GLN A 263 2.56 -1.45 28.16
N GLN A 264 3.27 -1.46 27.03
CA GLN A 264 4.44 -2.33 26.83
C GLN A 264 5.57 -1.98 27.80
N VAL A 265 5.85 -0.69 27.99
CA VAL A 265 6.88 -0.24 28.95
C VAL A 265 6.53 -0.66 30.38
N LEU A 266 5.27 -0.48 30.80
CA LEU A 266 4.83 -0.92 32.13
C LEU A 266 4.95 -2.45 32.29
N THR A 267 4.60 -3.21 31.27
CA THR A 267 4.70 -4.67 31.27
C THR A 267 6.16 -5.13 31.38
N ILE A 268 7.08 -4.48 30.64
CA ILE A 268 8.52 -4.76 30.73
C ILE A 268 9.03 -4.47 32.14
N GLN A 269 8.67 -3.33 32.74
CA GLN A 269 9.07 -3.00 34.10
C GLN A 269 8.54 -4.02 35.13
N GLN A 270 7.32 -4.49 34.98
CA GLN A 270 6.75 -5.56 35.83
C GLN A 270 7.54 -6.87 35.69
N TYR A 271 7.85 -7.28 34.46
CA TYR A 271 8.64 -8.49 34.23
C TYR A 271 10.07 -8.37 34.76
N GLU A 272 10.72 -7.20 34.63
CA GLU A 272 12.03 -6.95 35.21
C GLU A 272 12.00 -7.00 36.75
N ALA A 273 10.99 -6.41 37.37
CA ALA A 273 10.80 -6.48 38.80
C ALA A 273 10.60 -7.93 39.28
N GLN A 274 9.76 -8.71 38.60
CA GLN A 274 9.58 -10.14 38.89
C GLN A 274 10.87 -10.94 38.69
N ALA A 275 11.58 -10.72 37.59
CA ALA A 275 12.84 -11.40 37.32
C ALA A 275 13.89 -11.10 38.39
N ASN A 276 13.98 -9.85 38.85
CA ASN A 276 14.88 -9.46 39.90
C ASN A 276 14.48 -10.08 41.28
N ALA A 277 13.18 -10.18 41.57
CA ALA A 277 12.67 -10.86 42.76
C ALA A 277 13.02 -12.36 42.74
N TYR A 278 12.81 -13.04 41.62
CA TYR A 278 13.20 -14.46 41.46
C TYR A 278 14.71 -14.67 41.54
N ARG A 279 15.50 -13.75 41.00
CA ARG A 279 16.97 -13.77 41.18
C ARG A 279 17.39 -13.66 42.64
N ALA A 280 16.84 -12.69 43.35
CA ALA A 280 17.14 -12.50 44.74
C ALA A 280 16.77 -13.72 45.59
N GLU A 281 15.61 -14.34 45.31
CA GLU A 281 15.20 -15.54 46.00
C GLU A 281 16.09 -16.75 45.65
N SER A 282 16.44 -16.90 44.38
CA SER A 282 17.38 -17.96 43.94
C SER A 282 18.78 -17.79 44.59
N GLU A 283 19.26 -16.55 44.71
CA GLU A 283 20.52 -16.27 45.42
C GLU A 283 20.41 -16.55 46.93
N ARG A 284 19.27 -16.27 47.54
CA ARG A 284 19.00 -16.56 48.94
C ARG A 284 19.08 -18.07 49.19
N ILE A 285 18.37 -18.86 48.40
CA ILE A 285 18.37 -20.34 48.50
C ILE A 285 19.80 -20.89 48.23
N PHE A 286 20.46 -20.39 47.21
CA PHE A 286 21.83 -20.79 46.86
C PHE A 286 22.82 -20.60 48.04
N ARG A 287 22.74 -19.46 48.74
CA ARG A 287 23.57 -19.19 49.92
C ARG A 287 23.28 -20.09 51.13
N GLN A 288 22.02 -20.53 51.24
CA GLN A 288 21.65 -21.49 52.31
C GLN A 288 22.18 -22.89 52.03
N VAL A 289 22.22 -23.32 50.77
CA VAL A 289 22.68 -24.66 50.38
C VAL A 289 24.18 -24.76 50.26
N LEU A 290 24.85 -23.67 49.80
CA LEU A 290 26.28 -23.63 49.57
C LEU A 290 26.95 -22.49 50.38
N PRO A 291 27.13 -22.67 51.68
CA PRO A 291 27.76 -21.67 52.52
C PRO A 291 29.21 -21.42 52.06
N GLY A 292 29.53 -20.17 51.71
CA GLY A 292 30.85 -19.73 51.21
C GLY A 292 30.87 -19.21 49.79
N LYS A 293 29.73 -19.27 49.03
CA LYS A 293 29.57 -18.69 47.69
C LYS A 293 28.52 -17.58 47.73
N ASN A 294 28.94 -16.33 47.42
CA ASN A 294 28.11 -15.15 47.67
C ASN A 294 27.25 -14.72 46.46
N LYS A 295 27.51 -15.19 45.24
CA LYS A 295 26.81 -14.71 44.04
C LYS A 295 26.73 -15.79 42.96
N ILE A 296 25.61 -15.81 42.21
CA ILE A 296 25.39 -16.63 41.03
C ILE A 296 25.76 -15.80 39.80
N PRO A 297 26.92 -16.04 39.15
CA PRO A 297 27.32 -15.27 37.96
C PRO A 297 26.43 -15.53 36.73
N THR A 298 26.07 -16.82 36.52
CA THR A 298 25.24 -17.25 35.37
C THR A 298 24.38 -18.45 35.76
N VAL A 299 23.29 -18.67 34.99
CA VAL A 299 22.41 -19.83 35.16
C VAL A 299 23.16 -21.14 34.96
N SER A 300 24.08 -21.17 33.99
CA SER A 300 24.93 -22.36 33.73
C SER A 300 25.89 -22.67 34.91
N TYR A 301 26.37 -21.65 35.60
CA TYR A 301 27.16 -21.83 36.80
C TYR A 301 26.30 -22.44 37.94
N LEU A 302 25.10 -21.94 38.15
CA LEU A 302 24.16 -22.51 39.11
C LEU A 302 23.90 -23.99 38.83
N LYS A 303 23.55 -24.33 37.61
CA LYS A 303 23.30 -25.71 37.19
C LYS A 303 24.46 -26.61 37.47
N ARG A 304 25.68 -26.22 37.09
CA ARG A 304 26.91 -27.00 37.34
C ARG A 304 27.17 -27.20 38.84
N GLN A 305 26.97 -26.19 39.65
CA GLN A 305 27.16 -26.28 41.09
C GLN A 305 26.12 -27.21 41.76
N MET A 306 24.89 -27.20 41.28
CA MET A 306 23.85 -28.12 41.76
C MET A 306 24.17 -29.58 41.35
N GLU A 307 24.60 -29.81 40.12
CA GLU A 307 25.02 -31.14 39.64
C GLU A 307 26.24 -31.66 40.40
N ASP A 308 27.22 -30.81 40.73
CA ASP A 308 28.40 -31.20 41.51
C ASP A 308 28.01 -31.53 42.94
N GLU A 309 27.10 -30.80 43.56
CA GLU A 309 26.63 -31.09 44.92
C GLU A 309 25.73 -32.33 44.95
N GLU A 310 24.89 -32.57 43.97
CA GLU A 310 24.09 -33.80 43.80
C GLU A 310 25.02 -35.01 43.71
N ARG A 311 26.08 -34.92 42.87
CA ARG A 311 27.11 -36.00 42.78
C ARG A 311 27.80 -36.24 44.11
N ARG A 312 28.10 -35.19 44.86
CA ARG A 312 28.76 -35.30 46.17
C ARG A 312 27.87 -35.97 47.22
N LEU A 313 26.59 -35.62 47.23
CA LEU A 313 25.56 -36.18 48.15
C LEU A 313 25.14 -37.60 47.74
N SER A 314 25.10 -37.91 46.49
CA SER A 314 24.79 -39.25 45.95
C SER A 314 25.98 -40.22 45.99
N GLY A 315 27.09 -39.87 46.61
CA GLY A 315 28.25 -40.77 46.76
C GLY A 315 29.01 -41.02 45.47
N GLY A 316 28.91 -40.11 44.48
CA GLY A 316 29.72 -40.16 43.23
C GLY A 316 29.35 -41.24 42.23
N ALA A 317 28.23 -41.96 42.42
CA ALA A 317 27.81 -43.00 41.50
C ALA A 317 26.54 -42.55 40.75
N SER A 318 26.67 -42.26 39.48
CA SER A 318 25.57 -42.29 38.55
C SER A 318 25.01 -43.71 38.49
N GLY A 319 23.91 -43.97 39.19
CA GLY A 319 23.00 -45.08 38.84
C GLY A 319 23.27 -46.51 39.31
N ASP A 320 24.44 -46.83 39.83
CA ASP A 320 24.75 -48.20 40.31
C ASP A 320 24.88 -48.26 41.84
N SER A 321 23.78 -48.40 42.48
CA SER A 321 23.78 -48.77 43.92
C SER A 321 24.32 -50.19 44.06
N ILE A 322 25.30 -50.39 44.95
CA ILE A 322 25.77 -51.72 45.35
C ILE A 322 24.61 -52.68 45.74
N LEU A 323 23.49 -52.10 46.12
CA LEU A 323 22.26 -52.86 46.44
C LEU A 323 21.68 -53.62 45.25
N ASN A 324 21.82 -53.10 44.03
CA ASN A 324 21.40 -53.77 42.79
C ASN A 324 22.30 -55.00 42.50
N TRP A 325 23.61 -54.90 42.78
CA TRP A 325 24.55 -55.99 42.64
C TRP A 325 24.28 -57.08 43.67
N MET A 326 24.01 -56.67 44.95
CA MET A 326 23.70 -57.61 46.03
C MET A 326 22.38 -58.31 45.82
N ALA A 327 21.41 -57.74 45.08
CA ALA A 327 20.19 -58.42 44.71
C ALA A 327 20.36 -59.47 43.62
N LEU A 328 21.20 -59.24 42.63
CA LEU A 328 21.39 -60.09 41.46
C LEU A 328 22.42 -61.23 41.71
N ILE A 329 23.44 -61.01 42.53
CA ILE A 329 24.51 -62.02 42.79
C ILE A 329 23.98 -63.29 43.46
N PRO A 330 23.13 -63.21 44.51
CA PRO A 330 22.54 -64.41 45.14
C PRO A 330 21.61 -65.18 44.21
N ASP A 331 20.85 -64.54 43.36
CA ASP A 331 19.96 -65.17 42.40
C ASP A 331 20.68 -65.97 41.32
N THR A 332 21.90 -65.58 41.01
CA THR A 332 22.77 -66.29 39.99
C THR A 332 23.60 -67.36 40.62
N ILE A 333 24.38 -67.07 41.66
CA ILE A 333 25.29 -68.00 42.29
C ILE A 333 24.57 -69.01 43.20
N GLY A 334 23.50 -68.63 43.81
CA GLY A 334 22.73 -69.51 44.71
C GLY A 334 22.15 -70.76 44.05
N LYS A 335 22.13 -70.83 42.72
CA LYS A 335 21.71 -72.03 41.97
C LYS A 335 22.84 -73.07 41.77
N VAL A 336 24.12 -72.69 42.07
CA VAL A 336 25.28 -73.56 41.88
C VAL A 336 25.55 -74.30 43.20
N LYS A 337 25.26 -75.63 43.26
CA LYS A 337 25.47 -76.47 44.44
C LYS A 337 26.97 -76.62 44.76
N ASN A 338 27.32 -76.56 46.06
CA ASN A 338 28.72 -76.72 46.54
C ASN A 338 29.68 -75.59 46.15
N PHE A 339 29.14 -74.36 45.94
CA PHE A 339 29.91 -73.16 45.74
C PHE A 339 29.67 -72.20 46.95
N GLU A 340 30.74 -71.91 47.66
CA GLU A 340 30.66 -71.07 48.87
C GLU A 340 31.39 -69.74 48.64
N VAL A 341 30.69 -68.64 48.79
CA VAL A 341 31.26 -67.28 48.71
C VAL A 341 31.90 -66.95 50.04
N GLN A 342 33.17 -66.70 50.07
CA GLN A 342 33.93 -66.28 51.27
C GLN A 342 33.93 -64.80 51.52
N SER A 343 34.07 -64.03 50.48
CA SER A 343 34.02 -62.56 50.61
C SER A 343 33.57 -61.87 49.33
N VAL A 344 32.90 -60.75 49.47
CA VAL A 344 32.46 -59.83 48.41
C VAL A 344 33.04 -58.48 48.73
N LYS A 345 33.84 -57.88 47.81
CA LYS A 345 34.42 -56.52 47.92
C LYS A 345 33.95 -55.70 46.74
N TYR A 346 33.36 -54.57 46.99
CA TYR A 346 32.96 -53.60 46.01
C TYR A 346 33.97 -52.43 45.93
N ASP A 347 34.50 -52.14 44.73
CA ASP A 347 35.25 -50.93 44.45
C ASP A 347 34.40 -49.94 43.69
N GLY A 348 33.84 -48.94 44.44
CA GLY A 348 32.96 -47.90 43.87
C GLY A 348 33.67 -46.98 42.87
N ASN A 349 35.01 -46.85 42.93
CA ASN A 349 35.74 -45.99 42.01
C ASN A 349 35.94 -46.67 40.63
N ARG A 350 36.03 -47.99 40.63
CA ARG A 350 36.20 -48.81 39.40
C ARG A 350 34.91 -49.45 38.93
N GLY A 351 33.82 -49.40 39.70
CA GLY A 351 32.57 -50.07 39.39
C GLY A 351 32.71 -51.57 39.28
N GLU A 352 33.56 -52.17 40.11
CA GLU A 352 33.88 -53.60 40.09
C GLU A 352 33.49 -54.26 41.40
N VAL A 353 32.98 -55.50 41.29
CA VAL A 353 32.73 -56.35 42.46
C VAL A 353 33.71 -57.57 42.37
N ARG A 354 34.49 -57.72 43.40
CA ARG A 354 35.38 -58.87 43.53
C ARG A 354 34.80 -59.86 44.51
N ILE A 355 34.59 -61.10 44.02
CA ILE A 355 34.07 -62.25 44.81
C ILE A 355 35.18 -63.26 45.02
N GLN A 356 35.42 -63.56 46.25
CA GLN A 356 36.27 -64.75 46.59
C GLN A 356 35.36 -65.92 47.00
N ALA A 357 35.60 -67.07 46.43
CA ALA A 357 34.81 -68.30 46.67
C ALA A 357 35.64 -69.56 46.74
N GLN A 358 35.02 -70.53 47.34
CA GLN A 358 35.60 -71.90 47.51
C GLN A 358 34.63 -72.95 46.98
N SER A 359 35.12 -74.00 46.32
CA SER A 359 34.30 -75.12 45.86
C SER A 359 35.08 -76.42 45.97
N LYS A 360 34.44 -77.59 45.75
CA LYS A 360 35.07 -78.90 45.78
C LYS A 360 35.76 -79.24 44.46
N ASP A 361 35.41 -78.64 43.33
CA ASP A 361 35.96 -79.01 42.02
C ASP A 361 36.04 -77.76 41.12
N PHE A 362 36.99 -77.82 40.16
CA PHE A 362 37.17 -76.79 39.13
C PHE A 362 35.93 -76.57 38.23
N GLN A 363 35.15 -77.68 37.99
CA GLN A 363 33.98 -77.64 37.17
C GLN A 363 32.86 -76.70 37.78
N ILE A 364 32.81 -76.69 39.13
CA ILE A 364 31.84 -75.81 39.85
C ILE A 364 32.18 -74.36 39.69
N PHE A 365 33.49 -74.01 39.67
CA PHE A 365 33.89 -72.60 39.37
C PHE A 365 33.53 -72.21 37.94
N GLU A 366 33.64 -73.11 36.99
CA GLU A 366 33.26 -72.82 35.61
C GLU A 366 31.71 -72.63 35.46
N GLN A 367 30.96 -73.49 36.16
CA GLN A 367 29.48 -73.27 36.20
C GLN A 367 29.08 -71.93 36.85
N ALA A 368 29.77 -71.54 37.89
CA ALA A 368 29.52 -70.25 38.55
C ALA A 368 29.93 -69.09 37.63
N ARG A 369 31.02 -69.20 36.88
CA ARG A 369 31.46 -68.23 35.87
C ARG A 369 30.41 -68.03 34.76
N VAL A 370 29.90 -69.15 34.23
CA VAL A 370 28.86 -69.10 33.19
C VAL A 370 27.59 -68.48 33.70
N ALA A 371 27.14 -68.87 34.90
CA ALA A 371 25.97 -68.26 35.49
C ALA A 371 26.13 -66.74 35.72
N LEU A 372 27.28 -66.32 36.22
CA LEU A 372 27.55 -64.86 36.42
C LEU A 372 27.68 -64.07 35.11
N SER A 373 28.18 -64.79 34.03
CA SER A 373 28.35 -64.14 32.73
C SER A 373 27.08 -63.81 31.99
N GLU A 374 25.91 -64.32 32.46
CA GLU A 374 24.57 -63.90 31.94
C GLU A 374 24.27 -62.46 32.25
N HIS A 375 24.66 -61.99 33.43
CA HIS A 375 24.33 -60.62 33.88
C HIS A 375 25.50 -59.69 34.02
N PHE A 376 26.76 -60.22 34.09
CA PHE A 376 27.96 -59.47 34.32
C PHE A 376 29.07 -59.86 33.33
N GLN A 377 30.00 -58.93 33.11
CA GLN A 377 31.29 -59.29 32.47
C GLN A 377 32.18 -59.84 33.55
N VAL A 378 32.51 -61.12 33.45
CA VAL A 378 33.21 -61.85 34.47
C VAL A 378 34.69 -62.11 34.06
N GLU A 379 35.60 -61.56 34.84
CA GLU A 379 37.02 -61.88 34.77
C GLU A 379 37.38 -62.86 35.87
N GLN A 380 37.92 -64.05 35.50
CA GLN A 380 38.29 -65.07 36.45
C GLN A 380 39.76 -64.89 36.91
N GLY A 381 39.97 -64.84 38.19
CA GLY A 381 41.28 -64.83 38.81
C GLY A 381 41.94 -66.20 38.85
N GLN A 382 43.10 -66.30 39.47
CA GLN A 382 43.78 -67.51 39.63
C GLN A 382 43.03 -68.54 40.54
N LEU A 383 42.94 -69.77 40.10
CA LEU A 383 42.37 -70.88 40.88
C LEU A 383 43.47 -71.70 41.50
N ASN A 384 43.45 -71.80 42.81
CA ASN A 384 44.42 -72.57 43.57
C ASN A 384 43.73 -73.69 44.31
N ARG A 385 44.37 -74.91 44.25
CA ARG A 385 43.87 -76.06 45.02
C ARG A 385 44.54 -76.08 46.39
N THR A 386 43.78 -76.07 47.46
CA THR A 386 44.23 -76.10 48.82
C THR A 386 43.57 -77.26 49.55
N GLY A 387 44.35 -78.41 49.64
CA GLY A 387 43.78 -79.65 50.23
C GLY A 387 42.68 -80.25 49.34
N ASP A 388 41.48 -80.41 49.89
CA ASP A 388 40.33 -81.07 49.24
C ASP A 388 39.38 -80.06 48.59
N SER A 389 39.77 -78.75 48.52
CA SER A 389 38.96 -77.67 47.96
C SER A 389 39.76 -76.76 47.02
N VAL A 390 39.04 -76.12 46.07
CA VAL A 390 39.53 -75.12 45.13
C VAL A 390 39.10 -73.79 45.58
N VAL A 391 40.01 -72.81 45.71
CA VAL A 391 39.75 -71.42 46.06
C VAL A 391 40.10 -70.50 44.86
N GLY A 392 39.21 -69.57 44.56
CA GLY A 392 39.40 -68.62 43.48
C GLY A 392 38.67 -67.31 43.64
N SER A 393 38.87 -66.42 42.71
CA SER A 393 38.19 -65.15 42.72
C SER A 393 37.59 -64.77 41.36
N PHE A 394 36.48 -64.07 41.36
CA PHE A 394 35.88 -63.42 40.19
C PHE A 394 35.91 -61.91 40.36
N VAL A 395 36.18 -61.20 39.29
CA VAL A 395 35.99 -59.74 39.17
C VAL A 395 34.80 -59.55 38.25
N LEU A 396 33.75 -58.94 38.76
CA LEU A 396 32.53 -58.64 38.01
C LEU A 396 32.55 -57.21 37.59
N LYS A 397 32.35 -56.99 36.32
CA LYS A 397 32.08 -55.69 35.72
C LYS A 397 30.70 -55.70 35.10
N ARG A 398 30.08 -54.52 34.97
CA ARG A 398 28.79 -54.43 34.30
C ARG A 398 28.96 -54.78 32.81
N LYS A 399 27.98 -55.50 32.29
CA LYS A 399 27.88 -55.77 30.85
C LYS A 399 27.46 -54.53 30.09
#